data_99432de64d26866fac6ab1649f8e7ebd
#
_entry.id   99432de64d26866fac6ab1649f8e7ebd
#
_cell.length_a   1.000
_cell.length_b   1.000
_cell.length_c   1.000
_cell.angle_alpha   90.00
_cell.angle_beta   90.00
_cell.angle_gamma   90.00
#
_symmetry.space_group_name_H-M   'P 1'
#
loop_
_entity.id
_entity.type
_entity.pdbx_description
1 polymer ?
#
loop_
_entity_poly.entity_id
_entity_poly.type
_entity_poly.pdbx_seq_one_letter_code
_entity_poly.pdbx_strand_id
1 'polypeptide(L)'
;MTFPKKLAVLALAGLALQCGAAFAQKGETVKIAWIDPLSGLMAPIGQNQLKSFQYIAELFNKNNPAGVKFEIVPFDNKVSPAESLTALKSATDQNIRYVTQGDGSGSAGALVDAINKNNERNPGKEVLFMNYAAVDPDLTNSKCSYWHFRLDADTSMKMEALTTFIKDQKDIKKVYIIGQNYAHGVQVAKYAKADLARKRPDIQVVGEDLHPLAKVTDFAPYVAKIKASGADTVITGNWGSDLSLLVKAANEAGLDVKFFTYYANNSGTPTALGPGAAGRIYFVGYGHPNMGGQIGKLQADFKAKFNDDFYVADIYAELQLLSEAMAKAKSTDPVKVAAALEGLRLKSYNGDIEMRKTDHQLQQDLWISVWQKTDAKNPYSVENTGYTFAPVAHYDAYVASTPTSCQMKHGV
;
A
#
# COMPACT_ATOMS: atom_id res chain seq x y z
N MET A 1 -5.68 -30.32 -88.46
CA MET A 1 -4.46 -30.12 -87.64
C MET A 1 -4.75 -29.12 -86.59
N THR A 2 -5.06 -29.58 -85.41
CA THR A 2 -5.51 -28.74 -84.30
C THR A 2 -4.54 -28.89 -83.12
N PHE A 3 -3.95 -27.77 -82.71
CA PHE A 3 -3.12 -27.68 -81.50
C PHE A 3 -3.97 -27.37 -80.28
N PRO A 4 -3.80 -28.02 -79.13
CA PRO A 4 -4.46 -27.61 -77.92
C PRO A 4 -3.56 -26.62 -77.11
N LYS A 5 -4.18 -25.53 -76.68
CA LYS A 5 -3.60 -24.53 -75.78
C LYS A 5 -3.53 -25.10 -74.36
N LYS A 6 -2.33 -25.12 -73.77
CA LYS A 6 -2.14 -25.41 -72.34
C LYS A 6 -2.39 -24.12 -71.53
N LEU A 7 -3.39 -24.10 -70.66
CA LEU A 7 -3.59 -23.08 -69.60
C LEU A 7 -2.61 -23.36 -68.45
N ALA A 8 -1.75 -22.41 -68.18
CA ALA A 8 -0.96 -22.38 -66.93
C ALA A 8 -1.78 -21.65 -65.85
N VAL A 9 -2.14 -22.41 -64.81
CA VAL A 9 -2.77 -21.82 -63.58
C VAL A 9 -1.64 -21.45 -62.65
N LEU A 10 -1.41 -20.15 -62.43
CA LEU A 10 -0.57 -19.62 -61.36
C LEU A 10 -1.38 -19.65 -60.05
N ALA A 11 -0.96 -20.53 -59.15
CA ALA A 11 -1.44 -20.52 -57.77
C ALA A 11 -0.64 -19.43 -56.99
N LEU A 12 -1.27 -18.30 -56.72
CA LEU A 12 -0.77 -17.34 -55.70
C LEU A 12 -1.09 -17.89 -54.31
N ALA A 13 -0.07 -18.42 -53.66
CA ALA A 13 -0.12 -18.67 -52.22
C ALA A 13 0.02 -17.38 -51.43
N GLY A 14 -1.10 -16.80 -51.03
CA GLY A 14 -1.15 -15.69 -50.09
C GLY A 14 -0.74 -16.16 -48.71
N LEU A 15 0.48 -15.80 -48.26
CA LEU A 15 0.85 -15.86 -46.86
C LEU A 15 0.06 -14.76 -46.12
N ALA A 16 -1.06 -15.15 -45.48
CA ALA A 16 -1.69 -14.32 -44.49
C ALA A 16 -0.83 -14.38 -43.21
N LEU A 17 -0.02 -13.33 -42.97
CA LEU A 17 0.51 -13.06 -41.64
C LEU A 17 -0.69 -12.81 -40.70
N GLN A 18 -1.12 -13.81 -39.98
CA GLN A 18 -1.99 -13.64 -38.84
C GLN A 18 -1.13 -13.01 -37.72
N CYS A 19 -1.11 -11.68 -37.63
CA CYS A 19 -0.83 -10.99 -36.37
C CYS A 19 -1.92 -11.42 -35.39
N GLY A 20 -1.68 -12.47 -34.61
CA GLY A 20 -2.51 -12.88 -33.52
C GLY A 20 -2.53 -11.75 -32.49
N ALA A 21 -3.58 -10.91 -32.52
CA ALA A 21 -3.89 -10.08 -31.38
C ALA A 21 -4.11 -11.04 -30.19
N ALA A 22 -3.19 -11.07 -29.27
CA ALA A 22 -3.36 -11.81 -28.00
C ALA A 22 -4.49 -11.13 -27.24
N PHE A 23 -5.71 -11.56 -27.48
CA PHE A 23 -6.82 -11.25 -26.58
C PHE A 23 -6.52 -11.97 -25.27
N ALA A 24 -6.67 -11.27 -24.11
CA ALA A 24 -6.72 -11.96 -22.84
C ALA A 24 -7.76 -13.09 -22.97
N GLN A 25 -7.28 -14.34 -22.90
CA GLN A 25 -8.19 -15.47 -23.06
C GLN A 25 -9.05 -15.53 -21.80
N LYS A 26 -10.35 -15.49 -21.96
CA LYS A 26 -11.30 -15.66 -20.86
C LYS A 26 -10.94 -16.95 -20.09
N GLY A 27 -10.59 -16.80 -18.80
CA GLY A 27 -10.13 -17.90 -17.95
C GLY A 27 -8.60 -18.05 -17.84
N GLU A 28 -7.79 -17.19 -18.48
CA GLU A 28 -6.33 -17.16 -18.26
C GLU A 28 -6.00 -16.91 -16.79
N THR A 29 -5.00 -17.62 -16.26
CA THR A 29 -4.52 -17.41 -14.89
C THR A 29 -3.33 -16.48 -14.89
N VAL A 30 -3.50 -15.33 -14.23
CA VAL A 30 -2.44 -14.35 -13.97
C VAL A 30 -1.85 -14.63 -12.60
N LYS A 31 -0.57 -15.03 -12.56
CA LYS A 31 0.17 -15.21 -11.31
C LYS A 31 0.73 -13.89 -10.84
N ILE A 32 0.57 -13.61 -9.54
CA ILE A 32 1.11 -12.44 -8.87
C ILE A 32 2.05 -12.93 -7.77
N ALA A 33 3.34 -12.59 -7.87
CA ALA A 33 4.30 -12.83 -6.81
C ALA A 33 4.05 -11.84 -5.68
N TRP A 34 3.58 -12.33 -4.54
CA TRP A 34 3.43 -11.56 -3.32
C TRP A 34 4.73 -11.70 -2.50
N ILE A 35 5.44 -10.58 -2.28
CA ILE A 35 6.79 -10.57 -1.69
C ILE A 35 6.78 -9.75 -0.41
N ASP A 36 6.40 -10.34 0.72
CA ASP A 36 6.31 -9.66 2.01
C ASP A 36 6.59 -10.63 3.18
N PRO A 37 6.69 -10.16 4.46
CA PRO A 37 7.18 -10.99 5.55
C PRO A 37 6.17 -12.05 5.98
N LEU A 38 6.60 -13.31 5.99
CA LEU A 38 5.86 -14.43 6.59
C LEU A 38 6.56 -14.98 7.85
N SER A 39 7.73 -14.45 8.19
CA SER A 39 8.52 -14.82 9.35
C SER A 39 9.06 -13.62 10.11
N GLY A 40 9.54 -13.82 11.35
CA GLY A 40 10.05 -12.76 12.23
C GLY A 40 8.97 -11.91 12.88
N LEU A 41 9.36 -10.76 13.44
CA LEU A 41 8.46 -9.88 14.21
C LEU A 41 7.29 -9.32 13.39
N MET A 42 7.45 -9.19 12.07
CA MET A 42 6.43 -8.64 11.17
C MET A 42 5.53 -9.72 10.54
N ALA A 43 5.74 -10.99 10.86
CA ALA A 43 4.93 -12.10 10.33
C ALA A 43 3.41 -11.93 10.54
N PRO A 44 2.90 -11.44 11.68
CA PRO A 44 1.45 -11.24 11.84
C PRO A 44 0.84 -10.30 10.80
N ILE A 45 1.57 -9.24 10.41
CA ILE A 45 1.15 -8.30 9.37
C ILE A 45 1.08 -9.02 8.01
N GLY A 46 2.19 -9.63 7.60
CA GLY A 46 2.25 -10.30 6.30
C GLY A 46 1.27 -11.46 6.18
N GLN A 47 1.06 -12.25 7.24
CA GLN A 47 0.08 -13.33 7.24
C GLN A 47 -1.36 -12.83 7.04
N ASN A 48 -1.73 -11.70 7.67
CA ASN A 48 -3.04 -11.08 7.45
C ASN A 48 -3.16 -10.55 6.02
N GLN A 49 -2.13 -9.88 5.50
CA GLN A 49 -2.11 -9.34 4.14
C GLN A 49 -2.18 -10.43 3.07
N LEU A 50 -1.40 -11.53 3.21
CA LEU A 50 -1.48 -12.67 2.30
C LEU A 50 -2.88 -13.29 2.29
N LYS A 51 -3.47 -13.49 3.46
CA LYS A 51 -4.85 -13.96 3.61
C LYS A 51 -5.84 -13.01 2.92
N SER A 52 -5.62 -11.71 3.05
CA SER A 52 -6.43 -10.67 2.40
C SER A 52 -6.30 -10.73 0.88
N PHE A 53 -5.10 -10.84 0.33
CA PHE A 53 -4.87 -11.01 -1.11
C PHE A 53 -5.55 -12.26 -1.67
N GLN A 54 -5.41 -13.40 -0.99
CA GLN A 54 -6.04 -14.66 -1.39
C GLN A 54 -7.56 -14.54 -1.37
N TYR A 55 -8.13 -13.89 -0.35
CA TYR A 55 -9.57 -13.66 -0.25
C TYR A 55 -10.10 -12.75 -1.37
N ILE A 56 -9.41 -11.65 -1.64
CA ILE A 56 -9.81 -10.74 -2.73
C ILE A 56 -9.65 -11.42 -4.09
N ALA A 57 -8.57 -12.19 -4.30
CA ALA A 57 -8.41 -12.99 -5.52
C ALA A 57 -9.57 -13.99 -5.70
N GLU A 58 -10.01 -14.70 -4.65
CA GLU A 58 -11.20 -15.56 -4.70
C GLU A 58 -12.47 -14.80 -5.16
N LEU A 59 -12.66 -13.56 -4.70
CA LEU A 59 -13.81 -12.72 -5.09
C LEU A 59 -13.73 -12.33 -6.57
N PHE A 60 -12.59 -11.81 -7.00
CA PHE A 60 -12.35 -11.42 -8.41
C PHE A 60 -12.38 -12.62 -9.36
N ASN A 61 -11.96 -13.80 -8.91
CA ASN A 61 -12.00 -15.03 -9.71
C ASN A 61 -13.43 -15.53 -10.01
N LYS A 62 -14.42 -15.06 -9.27
CA LYS A 62 -15.84 -15.32 -9.58
C LYS A 62 -16.34 -14.44 -10.71
N ASN A 63 -15.94 -13.17 -10.72
CA ASN A 63 -16.30 -12.19 -11.75
C ASN A 63 -15.37 -10.99 -11.71
N ASN A 64 -14.75 -10.66 -12.84
CA ASN A 64 -13.98 -9.43 -13.03
C ASN A 64 -14.04 -8.98 -14.50
N PRO A 65 -13.77 -7.68 -14.80
CA PRO A 65 -13.88 -7.13 -16.15
C PRO A 65 -13.02 -7.81 -17.22
N ALA A 66 -11.82 -8.28 -16.85
CA ALA A 66 -10.91 -8.95 -17.77
C ALA A 66 -11.28 -10.42 -18.03
N GLY A 67 -12.09 -11.03 -17.16
CA GLY A 67 -12.40 -12.47 -17.23
C GLY A 67 -11.23 -13.39 -16.93
N VAL A 68 -10.16 -12.89 -16.29
CA VAL A 68 -8.97 -13.64 -15.87
C VAL A 68 -9.16 -14.25 -14.48
N LYS A 69 -8.24 -15.13 -14.09
CA LYS A 69 -8.11 -15.60 -12.70
C LYS A 69 -6.80 -15.11 -12.12
N PHE A 70 -6.83 -14.66 -10.87
CA PHE A 70 -5.63 -14.27 -10.12
C PHE A 70 -5.18 -15.40 -9.21
N GLU A 71 -3.90 -15.73 -9.27
CA GLU A 71 -3.22 -16.69 -8.37
C GLU A 71 -2.14 -15.95 -7.60
N ILE A 72 -2.26 -15.89 -6.27
CA ILE A 72 -1.28 -15.26 -5.39
C ILE A 72 -0.21 -16.28 -5.02
N VAL A 73 1.04 -16.02 -5.40
CA VAL A 73 2.19 -16.89 -5.14
C VAL A 73 3.07 -16.21 -4.07
N PRO A 74 3.08 -16.72 -2.82
CA PRO A 74 3.78 -16.05 -1.72
C PRO A 74 5.28 -16.33 -1.71
N PHE A 75 6.06 -15.29 -1.37
CA PHE A 75 7.50 -15.34 -1.10
C PHE A 75 7.79 -14.54 0.17
N ASP A 76 8.41 -15.18 1.16
CA ASP A 76 8.83 -14.53 2.42
C ASP A 76 10.10 -13.70 2.20
N ASN A 77 9.98 -12.39 2.35
CA ASN A 77 11.12 -11.47 2.24
C ASN A 77 11.73 -11.07 3.59
N LYS A 78 11.16 -11.47 4.72
CA LYS A 78 11.64 -11.18 6.08
C LYS A 78 11.90 -9.68 6.33
N VAL A 79 11.18 -8.79 5.63
CA VAL A 79 11.41 -7.32 5.60
C VAL A 79 12.84 -6.95 5.15
N SER A 80 13.48 -7.79 4.34
CA SER A 80 14.87 -7.62 3.88
C SER A 80 14.91 -7.30 2.39
N PRO A 81 15.59 -6.20 1.98
CA PRO A 81 15.84 -5.92 0.57
C PRO A 81 16.56 -7.07 -0.16
N ALA A 82 17.53 -7.71 0.49
CA ALA A 82 18.27 -8.83 -0.12
C ALA A 82 17.38 -10.06 -0.36
N GLU A 83 16.52 -10.41 0.63
CA GLU A 83 15.57 -11.51 0.46
C GLU A 83 14.50 -11.16 -0.59
N SER A 84 14.08 -9.90 -0.68
CA SER A 84 13.16 -9.43 -1.72
C SER A 84 13.74 -9.62 -3.13
N LEU A 85 15.02 -9.36 -3.32
CA LEU A 85 15.71 -9.62 -4.60
C LEU A 85 15.80 -11.12 -4.93
N THR A 86 16.04 -11.95 -3.92
CA THR A 86 16.04 -13.42 -4.07
C THR A 86 14.64 -13.91 -4.44
N ALA A 87 13.60 -13.40 -3.81
CA ALA A 87 12.20 -13.69 -4.11
C ALA A 87 11.82 -13.25 -5.53
N LEU A 88 12.21 -12.03 -5.94
CA LEU A 88 11.97 -11.55 -7.31
C LEU A 88 12.62 -12.47 -8.35
N LYS A 89 13.88 -12.88 -8.11
CA LYS A 89 14.54 -13.83 -9.01
C LYS A 89 13.77 -15.14 -9.09
N SER A 90 13.36 -15.71 -7.97
CA SER A 90 12.58 -16.94 -7.93
C SER A 90 11.23 -16.80 -8.64
N ALA A 91 10.58 -15.64 -8.56
CA ALA A 91 9.34 -15.35 -9.29
C ALA A 91 9.57 -15.26 -10.80
N THR A 92 10.61 -14.55 -11.24
CA THR A 92 10.95 -14.39 -12.66
C THR A 92 11.41 -15.71 -13.30
N ASP A 93 12.14 -16.56 -12.57
CA ASP A 93 12.51 -17.92 -13.00
C ASP A 93 11.27 -18.81 -13.24
N GLN A 94 10.15 -18.53 -12.53
CA GLN A 94 8.84 -19.17 -12.72
C GLN A 94 7.97 -18.46 -13.77
N ASN A 95 8.53 -17.50 -14.50
CA ASN A 95 7.82 -16.67 -15.49
C ASN A 95 6.65 -15.88 -14.90
N ILE A 96 6.71 -15.48 -13.62
CA ILE A 96 5.73 -14.59 -12.99
C ILE A 96 6.12 -13.16 -13.33
N ARG A 97 5.22 -12.44 -13.99
CA ARG A 97 5.47 -11.08 -14.52
C ARG A 97 4.72 -9.97 -13.75
N TYR A 98 3.95 -10.32 -12.74
CA TYR A 98 3.29 -9.39 -11.83
C TYR A 98 3.86 -9.59 -10.42
N VAL A 99 4.28 -8.51 -9.80
CA VAL A 99 4.83 -8.51 -8.44
C VAL A 99 4.01 -7.56 -7.60
N THR A 100 3.68 -7.96 -6.37
CA THR A 100 3.12 -7.07 -5.37
C THR A 100 3.96 -7.12 -4.10
N GLN A 101 4.16 -5.95 -3.46
CA GLN A 101 4.89 -5.81 -2.21
C GLN A 101 4.45 -4.52 -1.51
N GLY A 102 4.41 -4.53 -0.17
CA GLY A 102 3.98 -3.38 0.62
C GLY A 102 4.83 -3.13 1.86
N ASP A 103 5.36 -4.15 2.48
CA ASP A 103 6.02 -4.02 3.78
C ASP A 103 7.50 -3.66 3.65
N GLY A 104 7.78 -2.38 3.89
CA GLY A 104 9.14 -1.86 3.94
C GLY A 104 9.62 -1.19 2.65
N SER A 105 9.74 0.14 2.68
CA SER A 105 10.18 0.96 1.55
C SER A 105 11.59 0.64 1.05
N GLY A 106 12.47 0.07 1.90
CA GLY A 106 13.78 -0.41 1.48
C GLY A 106 13.69 -1.60 0.52
N SER A 107 12.77 -2.56 0.80
CA SER A 107 12.45 -3.68 -0.08
C SER A 107 11.84 -3.19 -1.39
N ALA A 108 10.87 -2.28 -1.33
CA ALA A 108 10.26 -1.68 -2.51
C ALA A 108 11.28 -1.00 -3.42
N GLY A 109 12.19 -0.18 -2.85
CA GLY A 109 13.24 0.49 -3.62
C GLY A 109 14.18 -0.50 -4.32
N ALA A 110 14.58 -1.58 -3.63
CA ALA A 110 15.40 -2.62 -4.23
C ALA A 110 14.67 -3.35 -5.38
N LEU A 111 13.37 -3.62 -5.22
CA LEU A 111 12.53 -4.22 -6.26
C LEU A 111 12.40 -3.29 -7.47
N VAL A 112 12.16 -2.00 -7.27
CA VAL A 112 12.08 -1.00 -8.36
C VAL A 112 13.36 -1.01 -9.20
N ASP A 113 14.53 -0.94 -8.54
CA ASP A 113 15.82 -0.93 -9.23
C ASP A 113 16.07 -2.25 -9.99
N ALA A 114 15.73 -3.39 -9.39
CA ALA A 114 15.93 -4.69 -10.01
C ALA A 114 14.98 -4.93 -11.18
N ILE A 115 13.72 -4.53 -11.06
CA ILE A 115 12.71 -4.65 -12.12
C ILE A 115 13.09 -3.75 -13.31
N ASN A 116 13.52 -2.51 -13.07
CA ASN A 116 14.01 -1.64 -14.15
C ASN A 116 15.14 -2.31 -14.94
N LYS A 117 16.14 -2.86 -14.25
CA LYS A 117 17.26 -3.57 -14.89
C LYS A 117 16.82 -4.84 -15.61
N ASN A 118 15.85 -5.59 -15.03
CA ASN A 118 15.29 -6.77 -15.69
C ASN A 118 14.61 -6.40 -17.01
N ASN A 119 13.76 -5.37 -16.98
CA ASN A 119 12.94 -4.98 -18.10
C ASN A 119 13.78 -4.37 -19.25
N GLU A 120 14.84 -3.65 -18.92
CA GLU A 120 15.82 -3.18 -19.92
C GLU A 120 16.57 -4.33 -20.61
N ARG A 121 16.88 -5.40 -19.87
CA ARG A 121 17.73 -6.50 -20.38
C ARG A 121 16.94 -7.61 -21.05
N ASN A 122 15.66 -7.74 -20.74
CA ASN A 122 14.82 -8.85 -21.17
C ASN A 122 13.52 -8.36 -21.83
N PRO A 123 13.59 -7.69 -23.01
CA PRO A 123 12.40 -7.29 -23.75
C PRO A 123 11.47 -8.48 -24.04
N GLY A 124 10.17 -8.30 -23.81
CA GLY A 124 9.16 -9.36 -23.89
C GLY A 124 8.98 -10.18 -22.62
N LYS A 125 9.78 -9.89 -21.58
CA LYS A 125 9.68 -10.51 -20.24
C LYS A 125 9.57 -9.46 -19.14
N GLU A 126 8.99 -8.31 -19.46
CA GLU A 126 8.84 -7.20 -18.53
C GLU A 126 8.00 -7.63 -17.32
N VAL A 127 8.39 -7.12 -16.15
CA VAL A 127 7.72 -7.30 -14.87
C VAL A 127 7.06 -5.99 -14.46
N LEU A 128 5.81 -6.06 -14.00
CA LEU A 128 5.07 -4.92 -13.45
C LEU A 128 5.00 -5.06 -11.94
N PHE A 129 5.25 -3.98 -11.22
CA PHE A 129 5.26 -3.93 -9.77
C PHE A 129 4.12 -3.06 -9.21
N MET A 130 3.21 -3.69 -8.48
CA MET A 130 2.17 -3.04 -7.70
C MET A 130 2.63 -2.90 -6.25
N ASN A 131 2.73 -1.68 -5.76
CA ASN A 131 3.15 -1.36 -4.40
C ASN A 131 1.94 -0.92 -3.60
N TYR A 132 1.42 -1.79 -2.73
CA TYR A 132 0.18 -1.50 -2.01
C TYR A 132 0.38 -0.75 -0.69
N ALA A 133 1.60 -0.68 -0.11
CA ALA A 133 1.80 -0.05 1.21
C ALA A 133 3.19 0.52 1.51
N ALA A 134 4.20 0.39 0.61
CA ALA A 134 5.51 0.99 0.83
C ALA A 134 5.52 2.47 0.41
N VAL A 135 5.66 3.36 1.38
CA VAL A 135 5.25 4.78 1.27
C VAL A 135 6.40 5.79 1.29
N ASP A 136 7.64 5.39 0.99
CA ASP A 136 8.72 6.35 0.77
C ASP A 136 8.37 7.27 -0.41
N PRO A 137 8.28 8.60 -0.21
CA PRO A 137 7.95 9.54 -1.27
C PRO A 137 8.88 9.48 -2.49
N ASP A 138 10.16 9.11 -2.29
CA ASP A 138 11.11 9.03 -3.39
C ASP A 138 10.73 8.02 -4.47
N LEU A 139 9.95 6.99 -4.12
CA LEU A 139 9.50 5.94 -5.05
C LEU A 139 8.56 6.45 -6.16
N THR A 140 7.91 7.61 -5.96
CA THR A 140 7.10 8.30 -6.97
C THR A 140 7.61 9.71 -7.26
N ASN A 141 8.84 10.02 -6.85
CA ASN A 141 9.58 11.25 -7.12
C ASN A 141 10.92 10.93 -7.78
N SER A 142 12.04 11.12 -7.06
CA SER A 142 13.40 10.99 -7.60
C SER A 142 13.76 9.58 -8.08
N LYS A 143 13.06 8.55 -7.57
CA LYS A 143 13.25 7.13 -7.91
C LYS A 143 12.03 6.53 -8.62
N CYS A 144 11.19 7.37 -9.24
CA CYS A 144 10.02 6.88 -9.95
C CYS A 144 10.40 5.97 -11.13
N SER A 145 9.55 5.02 -11.41
CA SER A 145 9.73 4.03 -12.47
C SER A 145 8.43 3.81 -13.22
N TYR A 146 8.52 3.68 -14.53
CA TYR A 146 7.38 3.33 -15.39
C TYR A 146 6.72 1.99 -15.00
N TRP A 147 7.49 1.08 -14.40
CA TRP A 147 7.05 -0.25 -14.03
C TRP A 147 6.51 -0.37 -12.60
N HIS A 148 6.50 0.74 -11.85
CA HIS A 148 6.07 0.79 -10.46
C HIS A 148 4.81 1.62 -10.30
N PHE A 149 3.78 1.04 -9.68
CA PHE A 149 2.48 1.67 -9.41
C PHE A 149 2.21 1.59 -7.91
N ARG A 150 2.09 2.76 -7.25
CA ARG A 150 1.86 2.81 -5.81
C ARG A 150 0.41 3.14 -5.48
N LEU A 151 -0.19 2.35 -4.58
CA LEU A 151 -1.57 2.50 -4.18
C LEU A 151 -1.72 3.38 -2.94
N ASP A 152 -1.02 3.04 -1.84
CA ASP A 152 -1.12 3.82 -0.60
C ASP A 152 -0.54 5.24 -0.77
N ALA A 153 -1.18 6.22 -0.12
CA ALA A 153 -0.68 7.59 -0.06
C ALA A 153 0.70 7.61 0.61
N ASP A 154 1.63 8.37 0.03
CA ASP A 154 2.98 8.39 0.55
C ASP A 154 3.12 9.12 1.90
N THR A 155 4.31 9.00 2.49
CA THR A 155 4.62 9.60 3.78
C THR A 155 4.35 11.10 3.82
N SER A 156 4.64 11.83 2.73
CA SER A 156 4.42 13.28 2.67
C SER A 156 2.95 13.64 2.57
N MET A 157 2.17 12.88 1.80
CA MET A 157 0.72 13.07 1.64
C MET A 157 -0.02 12.79 2.96
N LYS A 158 0.33 11.70 3.63
CA LYS A 158 -0.25 11.38 4.95
C LYS A 158 0.15 12.39 6.02
N MET A 159 1.40 12.89 6.01
CA MET A 159 1.84 13.93 6.95
C MET A 159 1.14 15.27 6.69
N GLU A 160 0.92 15.61 5.42
CA GLU A 160 0.14 16.79 5.06
C GLU A 160 -1.28 16.74 5.66
N ALA A 161 -1.96 15.58 5.55
CA ALA A 161 -3.28 15.37 6.15
C ALA A 161 -3.23 15.43 7.69
N LEU A 162 -2.28 14.73 8.33
CA LEU A 162 -2.11 14.72 9.78
C LEU A 162 -1.85 16.13 10.33
N THR A 163 -0.93 16.86 9.72
CA THR A 163 -0.57 18.20 10.19
C THR A 163 -1.64 19.25 9.87
N THR A 164 -2.46 19.04 8.84
CA THR A 164 -3.68 19.83 8.59
C THR A 164 -4.69 19.62 9.71
N PHE A 165 -4.88 18.40 10.18
CA PHE A 165 -5.71 18.12 11.35
C PHE A 165 -5.11 18.70 12.63
N ILE A 166 -3.80 18.54 12.87
CA ILE A 166 -3.08 19.07 14.04
C ILE A 166 -3.15 20.60 14.09
N LYS A 167 -3.24 21.27 12.95
CA LYS A 167 -3.34 22.73 12.87
C LYS A 167 -4.43 23.31 13.78
N ASP A 168 -5.55 22.61 13.88
CA ASP A 168 -6.71 23.06 14.65
C ASP A 168 -6.72 22.54 16.10
N GLN A 169 -5.74 21.69 16.48
CA GLN A 169 -5.60 21.14 17.83
C GLN A 169 -4.78 22.10 18.72
N LYS A 170 -5.45 23.04 19.39
CA LYS A 170 -4.78 24.11 20.17
C LYS A 170 -4.03 23.63 21.42
N ASP A 171 -4.37 22.46 21.91
CA ASP A 171 -3.75 21.82 23.08
C ASP A 171 -2.42 21.14 22.79
N ILE A 172 -2.06 20.94 21.53
CA ILE A 172 -0.76 20.41 21.12
C ILE A 172 0.28 21.51 21.11
N LYS A 173 1.35 21.34 21.91
CA LYS A 173 2.46 22.31 22.07
C LYS A 173 3.84 21.69 21.93
N LYS A 174 4.01 20.42 22.34
CA LYS A 174 5.29 19.75 22.40
C LYS A 174 5.21 18.37 21.75
N VAL A 175 5.86 18.22 20.63
CA VAL A 175 5.84 16.99 19.83
C VAL A 175 7.15 16.23 20.00
N TYR A 176 7.05 14.93 20.26
CA TYR A 176 8.14 13.97 20.13
C TYR A 176 7.96 13.13 18.88
N ILE A 177 9.02 12.95 18.10
CA ILE A 177 8.98 12.13 16.89
C ILE A 177 9.73 10.83 17.16
N ILE A 178 9.10 9.69 16.93
CA ILE A 178 9.75 8.39 17.04
C ILE A 178 9.43 7.55 15.81
N GLY A 179 10.45 6.91 15.23
CA GLY A 179 10.26 6.12 14.02
C GLY A 179 11.27 4.98 13.88
N GLN A 180 10.99 4.12 12.93
CA GLN A 180 11.87 3.05 12.50
C GLN A 180 13.00 3.62 11.63
N ASN A 181 14.24 3.19 11.84
CA ASN A 181 15.43 3.69 11.14
C ASN A 181 15.55 3.07 9.74
N TYR A 182 14.73 3.55 8.81
CA TYR A 182 14.79 3.25 7.38
C TYR A 182 14.10 4.38 6.58
N ALA A 183 14.03 4.28 5.24
CA ALA A 183 13.57 5.37 4.37
C ALA A 183 12.26 6.03 4.84
N HIS A 184 11.20 5.25 5.11
CA HIS A 184 9.93 5.80 5.59
C HIS A 184 10.07 6.56 6.92
N GLY A 185 10.70 5.96 7.95
CA GLY A 185 10.83 6.61 9.27
C GLY A 185 11.62 7.93 9.21
N VAL A 186 12.69 7.97 8.40
CA VAL A 186 13.46 9.21 8.15
C VAL A 186 12.57 10.26 7.46
N GLN A 187 11.77 9.86 6.48
CA GLN A 187 10.85 10.76 5.79
C GLN A 187 9.72 11.26 6.73
N VAL A 188 9.19 10.41 7.62
CA VAL A 188 8.22 10.84 8.65
C VAL A 188 8.81 11.97 9.50
N ALA A 189 10.01 11.80 10.02
CA ALA A 189 10.67 12.84 10.84
C ALA A 189 10.90 14.14 10.04
N LYS A 190 11.35 14.01 8.79
CA LYS A 190 11.58 15.16 7.89
C LYS A 190 10.29 15.94 7.64
N TYR A 191 9.21 15.27 7.19
CA TYR A 191 7.98 15.94 6.83
C TYR A 191 7.22 16.43 8.06
N ALA A 192 7.26 15.72 9.20
CA ALA A 192 6.67 16.21 10.45
C ALA A 192 7.28 17.55 10.86
N LYS A 193 8.60 17.66 10.87
CA LYS A 193 9.29 18.92 11.19
C LYS A 193 8.96 20.04 10.20
N ALA A 194 9.00 19.76 8.91
CA ALA A 194 8.74 20.76 7.87
C ALA A 194 7.30 21.28 7.91
N ASP A 195 6.32 20.38 8.03
CA ASP A 195 4.92 20.74 7.99
C ASP A 195 4.44 21.39 9.29
N LEU A 196 4.96 20.96 10.45
CA LEU A 196 4.70 21.64 11.71
C LEU A 196 5.29 23.06 11.70
N ALA A 197 6.52 23.25 11.24
CA ALA A 197 7.12 24.58 11.12
C ALA A 197 6.30 25.50 10.21
N ARG A 198 5.70 24.98 9.16
CA ARG A 198 4.86 25.74 8.21
C ARG A 198 3.47 26.06 8.76
N LYS A 199 2.81 25.09 9.42
CA LYS A 199 1.39 25.18 9.82
C LYS A 199 1.20 25.61 11.28
N ARG A 200 2.12 25.24 12.17
CA ARG A 200 2.08 25.43 13.61
C ARG A 200 3.47 25.75 14.17
N PRO A 201 4.05 26.93 13.80
CA PRO A 201 5.38 27.34 14.26
C PRO A 201 5.46 27.54 15.80
N ASP A 202 4.33 27.53 16.48
CA ASP A 202 4.23 27.55 17.94
C ASP A 202 4.48 26.19 18.61
N ILE A 203 4.48 25.10 17.84
CA ILE A 203 4.76 23.74 18.34
C ILE A 203 6.27 23.51 18.40
N GLN A 204 6.74 23.05 19.56
CA GLN A 204 8.14 22.67 19.77
C GLN A 204 8.33 21.18 19.50
N VAL A 205 9.29 20.81 18.65
CA VAL A 205 9.76 19.42 18.55
C VAL A 205 10.78 19.23 19.67
N VAL A 206 10.40 18.48 20.72
CA VAL A 206 11.16 18.32 21.96
C VAL A 206 12.03 17.06 21.98
N GLY A 207 11.95 16.22 20.95
CA GLY A 207 12.81 15.05 20.80
C GLY A 207 12.54 14.30 19.51
N GLU A 208 13.55 13.51 19.10
CA GLU A 208 13.51 12.63 17.92
C GLU A 208 14.33 11.38 18.20
N ASP A 209 13.76 10.21 17.98
CA ASP A 209 14.48 8.93 17.99
C ASP A 209 14.15 8.10 16.76
N LEU A 210 15.17 7.47 16.19
CA LEU A 210 15.01 6.42 15.18
C LEU A 210 15.55 5.11 15.76
N HIS A 211 14.73 4.07 15.78
CA HIS A 211 15.10 2.75 16.29
C HIS A 211 15.22 1.71 15.15
N PRO A 212 15.99 0.64 15.33
CA PRO A 212 16.10 -0.42 14.32
C PRO A 212 14.75 -1.07 13.99
N LEU A 213 14.41 -1.13 12.70
CA LEU A 213 13.19 -1.76 12.18
C LEU A 213 13.14 -3.24 12.56
N ALA A 214 12.03 -3.69 13.16
CA ALA A 214 11.75 -5.08 13.51
C ALA A 214 12.83 -5.76 14.39
N LYS A 215 13.50 -4.98 15.24
CA LYS A 215 14.58 -5.47 16.12
C LYS A 215 14.36 -5.14 17.61
N VAL A 216 13.54 -4.12 17.89
CA VAL A 216 13.29 -3.67 19.26
C VAL A 216 12.17 -4.51 19.86
N THR A 217 12.45 -5.17 21.00
CA THR A 217 11.47 -5.97 21.73
C THR A 217 11.01 -5.28 23.02
N ASP A 218 11.73 -4.25 23.49
CA ASP A 218 11.41 -3.45 24.65
C ASP A 218 11.48 -1.95 24.32
N PHE A 219 10.32 -1.28 24.36
CA PHE A 219 10.19 0.15 24.11
C PHE A 219 10.19 1.00 25.39
N ALA A 220 10.31 0.42 26.59
CA ALA A 220 10.32 1.19 27.85
C ALA A 220 11.39 2.29 27.89
N PRO A 221 12.64 2.09 27.38
CA PRO A 221 13.64 3.15 27.33
C PRO A 221 13.24 4.34 26.43
N TYR A 222 12.57 4.09 25.31
CA TYR A 222 12.06 5.15 24.42
C TYR A 222 10.90 5.90 25.08
N VAL A 223 9.98 5.18 25.70
CA VAL A 223 8.86 5.77 26.46
C VAL A 223 9.36 6.65 27.60
N ALA A 224 10.41 6.23 28.33
CA ALA A 224 11.04 7.03 29.37
C ALA A 224 11.60 8.36 28.82
N LYS A 225 12.24 8.34 27.64
CA LYS A 225 12.71 9.58 26.98
C LYS A 225 11.55 10.48 26.59
N ILE A 226 10.49 9.94 26.00
CA ILE A 226 9.28 10.71 25.64
C ILE A 226 8.70 11.37 26.88
N LYS A 227 8.55 10.65 27.98
CA LYS A 227 8.05 11.18 29.26
C LYS A 227 8.95 12.27 29.83
N ALA A 228 10.27 12.08 29.80
CA ALA A 228 11.25 13.04 30.28
C ALA A 228 11.31 14.34 29.45
N SER A 229 10.98 14.27 28.17
CA SER A 229 10.95 15.43 27.27
C SER A 229 9.79 16.39 27.56
N GLY A 230 8.77 15.93 28.29
CA GLY A 230 7.55 16.69 28.55
C GLY A 230 6.67 16.86 27.30
N ALA A 231 6.80 15.98 26.33
CA ALA A 231 5.93 15.97 25.16
C ALA A 231 4.47 15.74 25.55
N ASP A 232 3.55 16.42 24.91
CA ASP A 232 2.10 16.20 24.97
C ASP A 232 1.59 15.33 23.80
N THR A 233 2.42 15.19 22.78
CA THR A 233 2.07 14.51 21.53
C THR A 233 3.26 13.73 20.97
N VAL A 234 2.98 12.57 20.43
CA VAL A 234 3.93 11.72 19.67
C VAL A 234 3.47 11.63 18.22
N ILE A 235 4.39 11.84 17.29
CA ILE A 235 4.18 11.51 15.86
C ILE A 235 5.06 10.31 15.55
N THR A 236 4.46 9.27 14.95
CA THR A 236 5.20 8.04 14.60
C THR A 236 4.71 7.42 13.30
N GLY A 237 5.67 6.99 12.48
CA GLY A 237 5.46 6.15 11.31
C GLY A 237 5.59 4.65 11.61
N ASN A 238 5.79 4.25 12.86
CA ASN A 238 5.91 2.85 13.23
C ASN A 238 4.71 2.03 12.74
N TRP A 239 4.98 0.79 12.38
CA TRP A 239 3.98 -0.19 11.97
C TRP A 239 4.31 -1.58 12.53
N GLY A 240 3.33 -2.48 12.46
CA GLY A 240 3.48 -3.86 12.93
C GLY A 240 3.86 -3.94 14.41
N SER A 241 4.69 -4.92 14.75
CA SER A 241 5.08 -5.17 16.14
C SER A 241 5.82 -3.99 16.79
N ASP A 242 6.55 -3.17 16.01
CA ASP A 242 7.22 -1.99 16.57
C ASP A 242 6.21 -0.95 17.08
N LEU A 243 5.06 -0.77 16.41
CA LEU A 243 4.00 0.12 16.89
C LEU A 243 3.26 -0.50 18.07
N SER A 244 2.88 -1.78 17.97
CA SER A 244 2.16 -2.48 19.03
C SER A 244 2.94 -2.50 20.34
N LEU A 245 4.26 -2.76 20.30
CA LEU A 245 5.14 -2.74 21.47
C LEU A 245 5.34 -1.33 22.02
N LEU A 246 5.46 -0.31 21.16
CA LEU A 246 5.56 1.09 21.59
C LEU A 246 4.32 1.54 22.36
N VAL A 247 3.11 1.30 21.81
CA VAL A 247 1.86 1.71 22.46
C VAL A 247 1.58 0.92 23.71
N LYS A 248 1.95 -0.35 23.75
CA LYS A 248 1.89 -1.19 24.97
C LYS A 248 2.77 -0.61 26.06
N ALA A 249 4.05 -0.34 25.79
CA ALA A 249 4.97 0.24 26.74
C ALA A 249 4.51 1.62 27.23
N ALA A 250 3.92 2.45 26.34
CA ALA A 250 3.34 3.74 26.70
C ALA A 250 2.17 3.58 27.69
N ASN A 251 1.27 2.62 27.45
CA ASN A 251 0.16 2.32 28.34
C ASN A 251 0.65 1.83 29.73
N GLU A 252 1.62 0.90 29.76
CA GLU A 252 2.21 0.35 30.97
C GLU A 252 2.93 1.42 31.81
N ALA A 253 3.57 2.40 31.15
CA ALA A 253 4.23 3.53 31.82
C ALA A 253 3.26 4.65 32.24
N GLY A 254 1.97 4.54 31.95
CA GLY A 254 0.98 5.61 32.16
C GLY A 254 1.35 6.90 31.41
N LEU A 255 1.87 6.78 30.20
CA LEU A 255 2.23 7.94 29.38
C LEU A 255 0.96 8.57 28.80
N ASP A 256 0.60 9.77 29.29
CA ASP A 256 -0.60 10.50 28.89
C ASP A 256 -0.30 11.51 27.78
N VAL A 257 -0.17 11.02 26.54
CA VAL A 257 0.10 11.82 25.33
C VAL A 257 -0.82 11.41 24.20
N LYS A 258 -1.03 12.31 23.23
CA LYS A 258 -1.67 11.95 21.96
C LYS A 258 -0.65 11.29 21.03
N PHE A 259 -1.09 10.27 20.30
CA PHE A 259 -0.31 9.66 19.23
C PHE A 259 -0.96 9.95 17.88
N PHE A 260 -0.18 10.46 16.94
CA PHE A 260 -0.55 10.57 15.54
C PHE A 260 0.26 9.55 14.75
N THR A 261 -0.45 8.58 14.15
CA THR A 261 0.15 7.38 13.58
C THR A 261 -0.27 7.18 12.14
N TYR A 262 0.52 6.39 11.42
CA TYR A 262 0.21 5.97 10.05
C TYR A 262 -0.53 4.62 10.01
N TYR A 263 -0.32 3.76 11.01
CA TYR A 263 -0.68 2.34 10.93
C TYR A 263 -1.28 1.77 12.22
N ALA A 264 -1.87 2.61 13.09
CA ALA A 264 -2.49 2.10 14.32
C ALA A 264 -3.67 1.15 14.08
N ASN A 265 -4.26 1.17 12.87
CA ASN A 265 -5.33 0.25 12.47
C ASN A 265 -4.80 -1.03 11.80
N ASN A 266 -3.58 -1.47 12.09
CA ASN A 266 -3.03 -2.71 11.55
C ASN A 266 -3.03 -3.83 12.59
N SER A 267 -2.98 -5.09 12.11
CA SER A 267 -3.05 -6.30 12.91
C SER A 267 -2.17 -6.28 14.17
N GLY A 268 -2.77 -6.58 15.32
CA GLY A 268 -2.13 -6.64 16.63
C GLY A 268 -2.02 -5.30 17.36
N THR A 269 -2.09 -4.16 16.66
CA THR A 269 -2.02 -2.84 17.30
C THR A 269 -3.31 -2.50 18.05
N PRO A 270 -4.52 -2.67 17.49
CA PRO A 270 -5.77 -2.41 18.21
C PRO A 270 -5.89 -3.15 19.55
N THR A 271 -5.48 -4.41 19.59
CA THR A 271 -5.43 -5.19 20.85
C THR A 271 -4.45 -4.57 21.85
N ALA A 272 -3.28 -4.09 21.39
CA ALA A 272 -2.28 -3.46 22.27
C ALA A 272 -2.72 -2.08 22.78
N LEU A 273 -3.58 -1.36 22.05
CA LEU A 273 -4.11 -0.06 22.46
C LEU A 273 -4.96 -0.17 23.72
N GLY A 274 -5.88 -1.12 23.76
CA GLY A 274 -6.80 -1.31 24.87
C GLY A 274 -7.70 -0.09 25.16
N PRO A 275 -8.48 -0.11 26.26
CA PRO A 275 -9.39 0.97 26.61
C PRO A 275 -8.68 2.26 27.07
N GLY A 276 -7.48 2.14 27.65
CA GLY A 276 -6.72 3.29 28.17
C GLY A 276 -6.23 4.27 27.09
N ALA A 277 -6.18 3.84 25.85
CA ALA A 277 -5.76 4.68 24.72
C ALA A 277 -6.91 5.42 24.04
N ALA A 278 -8.17 5.25 24.49
CA ALA A 278 -9.33 5.88 23.89
C ALA A 278 -9.21 7.42 23.88
N GLY A 279 -9.52 8.04 22.75
CA GLY A 279 -9.44 9.49 22.54
C GLY A 279 -8.04 10.03 22.30
N ARG A 280 -6.99 9.20 22.39
CA ARG A 280 -5.58 9.64 22.28
C ARG A 280 -4.82 9.14 21.08
N ILE A 281 -5.27 8.06 20.44
CA ILE A 281 -4.57 7.48 19.30
C ILE A 281 -5.32 7.84 18.02
N TYR A 282 -4.65 8.58 17.17
CA TYR A 282 -5.13 8.97 15.84
C TYR A 282 -4.34 8.23 14.77
N PHE A 283 -5.04 7.82 13.70
CA PHE A 283 -4.34 7.31 12.52
C PHE A 283 -4.85 7.97 11.25
N VAL A 284 -3.97 8.09 10.26
CA VAL A 284 -4.28 8.53 8.91
C VAL A 284 -4.30 7.33 7.97
N GLY A 285 -5.37 7.22 7.19
CA GLY A 285 -5.51 6.15 6.20
C GLY A 285 -6.47 6.52 5.09
N TYR A 286 -6.53 5.69 4.08
CA TYR A 286 -7.45 5.81 2.93
C TYR A 286 -8.86 5.25 3.22
N GLY A 287 -9.13 4.89 4.45
CA GLY A 287 -10.43 4.42 4.94
C GLY A 287 -10.42 4.21 6.45
N HIS A 288 -11.52 3.72 6.97
CA HIS A 288 -11.69 3.40 8.38
C HIS A 288 -12.62 2.18 8.55
N PRO A 289 -12.63 1.48 9.72
CA PRO A 289 -13.40 0.25 9.90
C PRO A 289 -14.93 0.39 9.70
N ASN A 290 -15.43 1.62 9.78
CA ASN A 290 -16.88 1.90 9.73
C ASN A 290 -17.33 2.56 8.42
N MET A 291 -16.65 2.30 7.29
CA MET A 291 -17.04 2.91 5.99
C MET A 291 -18.41 2.48 5.46
N GLY A 292 -18.89 1.30 5.86
CA GLY A 292 -20.16 0.79 5.34
C GLY A 292 -20.10 0.35 3.86
N GLY A 293 -21.26 0.24 3.22
CA GLY A 293 -21.34 -0.12 1.80
C GLY A 293 -20.66 -1.44 1.43
N GLN A 294 -20.07 -1.51 0.24
CA GLN A 294 -19.39 -2.70 -0.27
C GLN A 294 -18.19 -3.10 0.57
N ILE A 295 -17.37 -2.13 0.97
CA ILE A 295 -16.17 -2.43 1.78
C ILE A 295 -16.54 -2.89 3.19
N GLY A 296 -17.57 -2.29 3.81
CA GLY A 296 -18.07 -2.75 5.12
C GLY A 296 -18.59 -4.18 5.07
N LYS A 297 -19.31 -4.55 4.00
CA LYS A 297 -19.72 -5.95 3.78
C LYS A 297 -18.51 -6.87 3.60
N LEU A 298 -17.52 -6.47 2.83
CA LEU A 298 -16.31 -7.25 2.61
C LEU A 298 -15.54 -7.47 3.92
N GLN A 299 -15.41 -6.43 4.75
CA GLN A 299 -14.81 -6.52 6.09
C GLN A 299 -15.57 -7.50 6.99
N ALA A 300 -16.89 -7.43 7.01
CA ALA A 300 -17.74 -8.33 7.80
C ALA A 300 -17.63 -9.80 7.32
N ASP A 301 -17.67 -10.03 6.01
CA ASP A 301 -17.53 -11.37 5.42
C ASP A 301 -16.13 -11.96 5.68
N PHE A 302 -15.08 -11.15 5.57
CA PHE A 302 -13.71 -11.55 5.90
C PHE A 302 -13.59 -11.96 7.38
N LYS A 303 -14.11 -11.12 8.28
CA LYS A 303 -14.11 -11.39 9.72
C LYS A 303 -14.88 -12.66 10.06
N ALA A 304 -16.04 -12.86 9.46
CA ALA A 304 -16.82 -14.08 9.66
C ALA A 304 -16.11 -15.34 9.15
N LYS A 305 -15.37 -15.24 8.03
CA LYS A 305 -14.63 -16.37 7.43
C LYS A 305 -13.38 -16.73 8.20
N PHE A 306 -12.62 -15.74 8.68
CA PHE A 306 -11.25 -15.94 9.19
C PHE A 306 -11.09 -15.63 10.67
N ASN A 307 -12.11 -15.11 11.35
CA ASN A 307 -12.02 -14.53 12.70
C ASN A 307 -10.85 -13.53 12.82
N ASP A 308 -10.70 -12.70 11.79
CA ASP A 308 -9.61 -11.74 11.61
C ASP A 308 -10.15 -10.51 10.88
N ASP A 309 -9.50 -9.35 10.99
CA ASP A 309 -9.95 -8.13 10.36
C ASP A 309 -9.27 -7.90 9.01
N PHE A 310 -9.99 -7.27 8.09
CA PHE A 310 -9.45 -6.82 6.79
C PHE A 310 -8.95 -5.39 6.92
N TYR A 311 -7.64 -5.20 7.03
CA TYR A 311 -7.06 -3.88 7.35
C TYR A 311 -6.64 -3.07 6.11
N VAL A 312 -6.15 -3.73 5.05
CA VAL A 312 -5.51 -3.08 3.91
C VAL A 312 -6.43 -3.11 2.70
N ALA A 313 -7.33 -2.13 2.62
CA ALA A 313 -8.32 -2.06 1.56
C ALA A 313 -7.69 -1.77 0.17
N ASP A 314 -6.46 -1.24 0.10
CA ASP A 314 -5.72 -1.07 -1.16
C ASP A 314 -5.47 -2.41 -1.90
N ILE A 315 -5.50 -3.54 -1.18
CA ILE A 315 -5.45 -4.88 -1.81
C ILE A 315 -6.66 -5.10 -2.74
N TYR A 316 -7.85 -4.61 -2.34
CA TYR A 316 -9.02 -4.64 -3.22
C TYR A 316 -8.82 -3.72 -4.43
N ALA A 317 -8.34 -2.49 -4.20
CA ALA A 317 -8.08 -1.54 -5.28
C ALA A 317 -7.02 -2.05 -6.26
N GLU A 318 -6.00 -2.77 -5.79
CA GLU A 318 -4.97 -3.37 -6.64
C GLU A 318 -5.55 -4.35 -7.65
N LEU A 319 -6.32 -5.35 -7.20
CA LEU A 319 -6.91 -6.34 -8.09
C LEU A 319 -7.99 -5.72 -8.98
N GLN A 320 -8.71 -4.69 -8.48
CA GLN A 320 -9.65 -3.92 -9.29
C GLN A 320 -8.93 -3.18 -10.43
N LEU A 321 -7.87 -2.42 -10.12
CA LEU A 321 -7.08 -1.68 -11.12
C LEU A 321 -6.45 -2.62 -12.14
N LEU A 322 -5.85 -3.73 -11.70
CA LEU A 322 -5.26 -4.72 -12.60
C LEU A 322 -6.31 -5.31 -13.54
N SER A 323 -7.47 -5.73 -13.03
CA SER A 323 -8.51 -6.33 -13.87
C SER A 323 -9.11 -5.33 -14.86
N GLU A 324 -9.33 -4.07 -14.46
CA GLU A 324 -9.82 -3.02 -15.36
C GLU A 324 -8.77 -2.64 -16.41
N ALA A 325 -7.51 -2.55 -16.02
CA ALA A 325 -6.41 -2.28 -16.96
C ALA A 325 -6.24 -3.40 -17.98
N MET A 326 -6.31 -4.67 -17.55
CA MET A 326 -6.27 -5.83 -18.45
C MET A 326 -7.47 -5.85 -19.41
N ALA A 327 -8.67 -5.53 -18.93
CA ALA A 327 -9.87 -5.42 -19.77
C ALA A 327 -9.71 -4.29 -20.81
N LYS A 328 -9.24 -3.10 -20.39
CA LYS A 328 -8.97 -1.95 -21.27
C LYS A 328 -7.89 -2.26 -22.29
N ALA A 329 -6.80 -2.90 -21.88
CA ALA A 329 -5.71 -3.33 -22.75
C ALA A 329 -6.07 -4.52 -23.66
N LYS A 330 -7.15 -5.26 -23.33
CA LYS A 330 -7.48 -6.57 -23.94
C LYS A 330 -6.30 -7.53 -23.92
N SER A 331 -5.54 -7.52 -22.85
CA SER A 331 -4.29 -8.26 -22.73
C SER A 331 -3.87 -8.39 -21.27
N THR A 332 -3.15 -9.49 -20.95
CA THR A 332 -2.44 -9.69 -19.68
C THR A 332 -0.95 -9.36 -19.79
N ASP A 333 -0.50 -8.86 -20.93
CA ASP A 333 0.90 -8.45 -21.12
C ASP A 333 1.23 -7.20 -20.29
N PRO A 334 2.27 -7.25 -19.41
CA PRO A 334 2.61 -6.14 -18.51
C PRO A 334 2.86 -4.80 -19.20
N VAL A 335 3.40 -4.78 -20.42
CA VAL A 335 3.64 -3.54 -21.17
C VAL A 335 2.31 -2.85 -21.48
N LYS A 336 1.33 -3.61 -22.00
CA LYS A 336 0.01 -3.10 -22.34
C LYS A 336 -0.80 -2.73 -21.11
N VAL A 337 -0.66 -3.51 -20.03
CA VAL A 337 -1.35 -3.27 -18.76
C VAL A 337 -0.79 -2.01 -18.07
N ALA A 338 0.53 -1.81 -18.05
CA ALA A 338 1.15 -0.59 -17.53
C ALA A 338 0.62 0.67 -18.25
N ALA A 339 0.60 0.65 -19.59
CA ALA A 339 0.04 1.75 -20.37
C ALA A 339 -1.46 1.98 -20.11
N ALA A 340 -2.23 0.92 -19.82
CA ALA A 340 -3.65 1.02 -19.51
C ALA A 340 -3.92 1.54 -18.10
N LEU A 341 -3.00 1.31 -17.14
CA LEU A 341 -3.06 1.83 -15.77
C LEU A 341 -2.85 3.35 -15.71
N GLU A 342 -2.02 3.92 -16.59
CA GLU A 342 -1.77 5.36 -16.61
C GLU A 342 -3.06 6.18 -16.81
N GLY A 343 -3.36 7.07 -15.86
CA GLY A 343 -4.55 7.90 -15.86
C GLY A 343 -5.86 7.14 -15.71
N LEU A 344 -5.82 5.86 -15.29
CA LEU A 344 -7.02 5.06 -15.05
C LEU A 344 -7.79 5.62 -13.86
N ARG A 345 -9.08 5.90 -14.09
CA ARG A 345 -10.02 6.39 -13.07
C ARG A 345 -11.12 5.38 -12.84
N LEU A 346 -11.40 5.10 -11.58
CA LEU A 346 -12.42 4.12 -11.18
C LEU A 346 -13.20 4.63 -9.98
N LYS A 347 -14.42 4.08 -9.82
CA LYS A 347 -15.08 4.06 -8.50
C LYS A 347 -14.63 2.83 -7.73
N SER A 348 -14.00 3.05 -6.58
CA SER A 348 -13.58 2.00 -5.68
C SER A 348 -14.29 2.13 -4.33
N TYR A 349 -13.87 1.35 -3.34
CA TYR A 349 -14.45 1.36 -1.99
C TYR A 349 -14.35 2.72 -1.27
N ASN A 350 -13.34 3.52 -1.61
CA ASN A 350 -13.06 4.85 -1.01
C ASN A 350 -13.48 6.00 -1.94
N GLY A 351 -14.47 5.80 -2.79
CA GLY A 351 -14.92 6.80 -3.75
C GLY A 351 -14.19 6.72 -5.09
N ASP A 352 -13.99 7.88 -5.72
CA ASP A 352 -13.29 7.96 -6.99
C ASP A 352 -11.78 7.91 -6.77
N ILE A 353 -11.11 7.00 -7.47
CA ILE A 353 -9.66 6.86 -7.45
C ILE A 353 -9.06 7.11 -8.83
N GLU A 354 -7.84 7.65 -8.87
CA GLU A 354 -7.09 7.90 -10.11
C GLU A 354 -5.64 7.46 -9.95
N MET A 355 -5.16 6.60 -10.86
CA MET A 355 -3.73 6.33 -11.01
C MET A 355 -3.09 7.48 -11.78
N ARG A 356 -2.34 8.37 -11.11
CA ARG A 356 -1.72 9.53 -11.77
C ARG A 356 -0.78 9.07 -12.89
N LYS A 357 -0.89 9.71 -14.04
CA LYS A 357 -0.01 9.43 -15.19
C LYS A 357 1.42 9.94 -14.96
N THR A 358 1.59 10.96 -14.14
CA THR A 358 2.85 11.68 -13.94
C THR A 358 3.89 10.88 -13.17
N ASP A 359 3.46 10.01 -12.26
CA ASP A 359 4.35 9.34 -11.31
C ASP A 359 3.82 7.99 -10.80
N HIS A 360 2.68 7.53 -11.31
CA HIS A 360 2.02 6.28 -10.93
C HIS A 360 1.66 6.19 -9.43
N GLN A 361 1.37 7.33 -8.80
CA GLN A 361 0.77 7.38 -7.47
C GLN A 361 -0.75 7.35 -7.58
N LEU A 362 -1.40 6.44 -6.83
CA LEU A 362 -2.86 6.46 -6.71
C LEU A 362 -3.32 7.67 -5.92
N GLN A 363 -4.26 8.42 -6.47
CA GLN A 363 -5.01 9.48 -5.79
C GLN A 363 -6.27 8.87 -5.19
N GLN A 364 -6.46 9.07 -3.91
CA GLN A 364 -7.64 8.62 -3.17
C GLN A 364 -7.83 9.46 -1.90
N ASP A 365 -9.05 9.45 -1.37
CA ASP A 365 -9.38 10.19 -0.16
C ASP A 365 -8.58 9.70 1.06
N LEU A 366 -8.32 10.64 2.00
CA LEU A 366 -7.68 10.33 3.27
C LEU A 366 -8.60 10.66 4.44
N TRP A 367 -8.51 9.84 5.45
CA TRP A 367 -9.29 9.96 6.69
C TRP A 367 -8.37 10.05 7.89
N ILE A 368 -8.74 10.88 8.86
CA ILE A 368 -8.19 10.82 10.22
C ILE A 368 -9.23 10.16 11.10
N SER A 369 -8.83 9.14 11.81
CA SER A 369 -9.71 8.41 12.73
C SER A 369 -9.09 8.34 14.11
N VAL A 370 -9.92 8.29 15.15
CA VAL A 370 -9.50 8.20 16.56
C VAL A 370 -9.96 6.89 17.18
N TRP A 371 -9.12 6.29 17.99
CA TRP A 371 -9.45 5.11 18.79
C TRP A 371 -10.47 5.45 19.85
N GLN A 372 -11.62 4.77 19.85
CA GLN A 372 -12.70 4.96 20.81
C GLN A 372 -13.51 3.67 21.03
N LYS A 373 -14.32 3.64 22.09
CA LYS A 373 -15.31 2.57 22.29
C LYS A 373 -16.31 2.58 21.13
N THR A 374 -16.73 1.38 20.69
CA THR A 374 -17.80 1.25 19.68
C THR A 374 -19.08 1.92 20.16
N ASP A 375 -19.84 2.50 19.23
CA ASP A 375 -21.12 3.12 19.45
C ASP A 375 -22.09 2.80 18.29
N ALA A 376 -23.31 3.31 18.35
CA ALA A 376 -24.32 3.08 17.31
C ALA A 376 -23.91 3.61 15.91
N LYS A 377 -23.08 4.67 15.85
CA LYS A 377 -22.57 5.24 14.60
C LYS A 377 -21.35 4.50 14.08
N ASN A 378 -20.53 3.96 14.99
CA ASN A 378 -19.27 3.28 14.70
C ASN A 378 -19.28 1.89 15.36
N PRO A 379 -20.08 0.95 14.87
CA PRO A 379 -20.33 -0.34 15.52
C PRO A 379 -19.24 -1.39 15.31
N TYR A 380 -18.34 -1.22 14.33
CA TYR A 380 -17.33 -2.24 14.00
C TYR A 380 -16.29 -2.37 15.10
N SER A 381 -16.28 -3.51 15.77
CA SER A 381 -15.29 -3.83 16.82
C SER A 381 -14.01 -4.36 16.19
N VAL A 382 -12.95 -3.56 16.15
CA VAL A 382 -11.64 -3.97 15.61
C VAL A 382 -11.02 -5.01 16.56
N GLU A 383 -10.53 -6.12 16.01
CA GLU A 383 -9.96 -7.26 16.76
C GLU A 383 -10.86 -7.75 17.94
N ASN A 384 -12.17 -7.59 17.81
CA ASN A 384 -13.13 -7.94 18.85
C ASN A 384 -12.90 -7.26 20.21
N THR A 385 -12.22 -6.12 20.25
CA THR A 385 -11.83 -5.38 21.45
C THR A 385 -12.99 -4.61 22.10
N GLY A 386 -14.11 -4.43 21.42
CA GLY A 386 -15.17 -3.50 21.80
C GLY A 386 -14.83 -2.04 21.49
N TYR A 387 -13.74 -1.81 20.77
CA TYR A 387 -13.25 -0.49 20.34
C TYR A 387 -13.08 -0.44 18.81
N THR A 388 -12.99 0.77 18.28
CA THR A 388 -12.91 1.04 16.85
C THR A 388 -12.11 2.30 16.57
N PHE A 389 -11.73 2.50 15.32
CA PHE A 389 -11.29 3.79 14.81
C PHE A 389 -12.48 4.52 14.19
N ALA A 390 -12.94 5.58 14.86
CA ALA A 390 -14.04 6.43 14.39
C ALA A 390 -13.48 7.61 13.58
N PRO A 391 -14.03 7.92 12.39
CA PRO A 391 -13.55 9.03 11.57
C PRO A 391 -13.85 10.36 12.25
N VAL A 392 -12.85 11.26 12.29
CA VAL A 392 -12.92 12.62 12.85
C VAL A 392 -12.59 13.70 11.82
N ALA A 393 -11.93 13.36 10.73
CA ALA A 393 -11.72 14.25 9.59
C ALA A 393 -11.65 13.43 8.28
N HIS A 394 -12.03 14.09 7.18
CA HIS A 394 -11.99 13.57 5.83
C HIS A 394 -11.31 14.60 4.92
N TYR A 395 -10.42 14.14 4.09
CA TYR A 395 -9.72 14.94 3.09
C TYR A 395 -9.96 14.33 1.72
N ASP A 396 -10.45 15.16 0.81
CA ASP A 396 -10.57 14.83 -0.60
C ASP A 396 -9.21 14.40 -1.20
N ALA A 397 -9.23 13.52 -2.19
CA ALA A 397 -8.06 12.89 -2.78
C ALA A 397 -6.92 13.85 -3.16
N TYR A 398 -7.26 15.11 -3.52
CA TYR A 398 -6.26 16.09 -3.98
C TYR A 398 -5.81 17.07 -2.89
N VAL A 399 -6.50 17.13 -1.75
CA VAL A 399 -6.17 18.06 -0.64
C VAL A 399 -4.80 17.76 -0.03
N ALA A 400 -4.45 16.49 0.10
CA ALA A 400 -3.16 16.04 0.60
C ALA A 400 -2.16 15.67 -0.50
N SER A 401 -2.52 15.89 -1.78
CA SER A 401 -1.66 15.58 -2.91
C SER A 401 -0.44 16.48 -2.94
N THR A 402 0.75 15.88 -2.89
CA THR A 402 2.01 16.60 -3.02
C THR A 402 2.47 16.64 -4.48
N PRO A 403 3.11 17.76 -4.94
CA PRO A 403 3.70 17.79 -6.27
C PRO A 403 4.77 16.72 -6.43
N THR A 404 4.87 16.14 -7.64
CA THR A 404 5.91 15.18 -7.96
C THR A 404 7.07 15.82 -8.70
N SER A 405 8.29 15.34 -8.44
CA SER A 405 9.50 15.62 -9.21
C SER A 405 9.85 14.49 -10.19
N CYS A 406 8.95 13.54 -10.38
CA CYS A 406 9.17 12.38 -11.23
C CYS A 406 9.45 12.77 -12.67
N GLN A 407 10.48 12.17 -13.26
CA GLN A 407 10.86 12.26 -14.66
C GLN A 407 11.07 10.85 -15.20
N MET A 408 10.04 9.99 -15.09
CA MET A 408 10.16 8.63 -15.57
C MET A 408 10.19 8.58 -17.12
N LYS A 409 11.01 7.65 -17.61
CA LYS A 409 10.99 7.30 -19.04
C LYS A 409 9.82 6.35 -19.25
N HIS A 410 8.86 6.77 -20.08
CA HIS A 410 7.79 5.87 -20.51
C HIS A 410 8.38 4.75 -21.36
N GLY A 411 7.93 3.51 -21.11
CA GLY A 411 8.30 2.37 -21.93
C GLY A 411 7.83 2.59 -23.38
N VAL A 412 8.62 2.14 -24.34
CA VAL A 412 8.37 2.23 -25.77
C VAL A 412 7.19 1.38 -26.21
#